data_2781f3ebe06f8f50dd8b3b95887b0b2b
#
_entry.id   2781f3ebe06f8f50dd8b3b95887b0b2b
#
_cell.length_a   1.000
_cell.length_b   1.000
_cell.length_c   1.000
_cell.angle_alpha   90.00
_cell.angle_beta   90.00
_cell.angle_gamma   90.00
#
_symmetry.space_group_name_H-M   'P 1'
#
loop_
_entity.id
_entity.type
_entity.pdbx_description
1 polymer ?
#
loop_
_entity_poly.entity_id
_entity_poly.type
_entity_poly.pdbx_seq_one_letter_code
_entity_poly.pdbx_strand_id
1 'polypeptide(L)'
;MSYGIDDAPVFVIDQSRCIGCEACVQACMECGTHRGRSLIHLERIDRATTTQTAPMVCMHCEDPTCAQVCPADAIKQTETGIVQSALKPRCIGCSNCVLACPFGVPKMMTEFDLMMKCDMCYDRTSTGRKPMCATVCPSGALYYGPREEVAALRKRSRPTNQFRFGNQVVTTKVSMMVPRDDFATHLDVTAALHERPAGGLIALNVLADILAPAEETS
;
A
#
# COMPACT_ATOMS: atom_id res chain seq x y z
N MET A 1 0.24 11.01 26.98
CA MET A 1 0.04 9.55 27.06
C MET A 1 1.01 8.94 26.07
N SER A 2 2.10 8.34 26.54
CA SER A 2 3.09 7.65 25.71
C SER A 2 2.50 6.29 25.32
N TYR A 3 2.05 6.15 24.10
CA TYR A 3 1.75 4.83 23.53
C TYR A 3 3.07 4.04 23.45
N GLY A 4 3.13 2.89 24.09
CA GLY A 4 4.20 1.94 23.89
C GLY A 4 4.28 1.58 22.40
N ILE A 5 5.48 1.30 21.89
CA ILE A 5 5.74 0.99 20.47
C ILE A 5 4.91 -0.23 20.01
N ASP A 6 4.51 -1.11 20.92
CA ASP A 6 3.71 -2.31 20.65
C ASP A 6 2.20 -2.05 20.49
N ASP A 7 1.68 -0.90 20.97
CA ASP A 7 0.25 -0.57 20.93
C ASP A 7 -0.17 0.27 19.69
N ALA A 8 0.77 0.62 18.83
CA ALA A 8 0.48 1.44 17.67
C ALA A 8 -0.42 0.66 16.67
N PRO A 9 -1.49 1.29 16.15
CA PRO A 9 -2.36 0.65 15.20
C PRO A 9 -1.60 0.28 13.90
N VAL A 10 -1.88 -0.90 13.38
CA VAL A 10 -1.33 -1.39 12.11
C VAL A 10 -2.34 -1.19 10.99
N PHE A 11 -1.83 -0.89 9.79
CA PHE A 11 -2.62 -0.92 8.57
C PHE A 11 -2.30 -2.21 7.83
N VAL A 12 -3.32 -3.00 7.54
CA VAL A 12 -3.16 -4.24 6.77
C VAL A 12 -4.05 -4.27 5.55
N ILE A 13 -3.55 -4.89 4.49
CA ILE A 13 -4.24 -5.15 3.24
C ILE A 13 -4.43 -6.66 3.12
N ASP A 14 -5.69 -7.09 3.06
CA ASP A 14 -6.06 -8.47 2.85
C ASP A 14 -6.76 -8.60 1.49
N GLN A 15 -5.99 -8.93 0.47
CA GLN A 15 -6.48 -9.00 -0.91
C GLN A 15 -7.50 -10.11 -1.10
N SER A 16 -7.39 -11.21 -0.34
CA SER A 16 -8.34 -12.33 -0.41
C SER A 16 -9.78 -11.92 -0.07
N ARG A 17 -9.94 -10.80 0.63
CA ARG A 17 -11.23 -10.23 1.02
C ARG A 17 -11.70 -9.08 0.13
N CYS A 18 -10.89 -8.63 -0.81
CA CYS A 18 -11.27 -7.52 -1.68
C CYS A 18 -12.34 -7.96 -2.68
N ILE A 19 -13.48 -7.27 -2.68
CA ILE A 19 -14.63 -7.54 -3.56
C ILE A 19 -14.74 -6.54 -4.73
N GLY A 20 -13.76 -5.69 -4.94
CA GLY A 20 -13.72 -4.75 -6.06
C GLY A 20 -14.73 -3.61 -6.02
N CYS A 21 -15.34 -3.31 -4.88
CA CYS A 21 -16.44 -2.34 -4.76
C CYS A 21 -16.04 -0.87 -4.87
N GLU A 22 -14.75 -0.54 -4.89
CA GLU A 22 -14.19 0.83 -4.99
C GLU A 22 -14.61 1.81 -3.88
N ALA A 23 -15.33 1.40 -2.86
CA ALA A 23 -15.72 2.27 -1.75
C ALA A 23 -14.51 2.98 -1.11
N CYS A 24 -13.38 2.28 -1.00
CA CYS A 24 -12.13 2.84 -0.49
C CYS A 24 -11.57 3.95 -1.39
N VAL A 25 -11.71 3.82 -2.72
CA VAL A 25 -11.26 4.81 -3.71
C VAL A 25 -12.10 6.07 -3.58
N GLN A 26 -13.42 5.94 -3.49
CA GLN A 26 -14.33 7.08 -3.30
C GLN A 26 -14.09 7.77 -1.95
N ALA A 27 -14.02 7.01 -0.88
CA ALA A 27 -13.79 7.57 0.45
C ALA A 27 -12.40 8.25 0.60
N CYS A 28 -11.42 7.86 -0.20
CA CYS A 28 -10.10 8.49 -0.19
C CYS A 28 -10.17 9.98 -0.58
N MET A 29 -11.11 10.37 -1.42
CA MET A 29 -11.30 11.76 -1.83
C MET A 29 -11.81 12.66 -0.70
N GLU A 30 -12.48 12.08 0.30
CA GLU A 30 -13.04 12.80 1.45
C GLU A 30 -11.99 13.18 2.49
N CYS A 31 -10.77 12.66 2.39
CA CYS A 31 -9.68 13.02 3.28
C CYS A 31 -9.20 14.46 2.97
N GLY A 32 -9.16 15.32 3.99
CA GLY A 32 -8.84 16.76 3.84
C GLY A 32 -7.46 17.00 3.21
N THR A 33 -6.48 16.15 3.49
CA THR A 33 -5.13 16.25 2.91
C THR A 33 -5.07 15.87 1.43
N HIS A 34 -6.10 15.18 0.90
CA HIS A 34 -6.12 14.66 -0.47
C HIS A 34 -6.74 15.61 -1.50
N ARG A 35 -7.25 16.76 -1.08
CA ARG A 35 -7.79 17.82 -1.96
C ARG A 35 -8.86 17.32 -2.94
N GLY A 36 -9.73 16.42 -2.51
CA GLY A 36 -10.77 15.84 -3.36
C GLY A 36 -10.27 14.84 -4.41
N ARG A 37 -9.05 14.31 -4.26
CA ARG A 37 -8.48 13.31 -5.18
C ARG A 37 -8.27 11.98 -4.47
N SER A 38 -8.57 10.89 -5.17
CA SER A 38 -8.18 9.58 -4.68
C SER A 38 -6.69 9.37 -4.90
N LEU A 39 -5.97 9.09 -3.81
CA LEU A 39 -4.54 8.78 -3.80
C LEU A 39 -4.28 7.28 -3.68
N ILE A 40 -5.34 6.49 -3.75
CA ILE A 40 -5.32 5.04 -3.87
C ILE A 40 -6.09 4.64 -5.13
N HIS A 41 -5.86 3.44 -5.61
CA HIS A 41 -6.61 2.88 -6.73
C HIS A 41 -6.81 1.39 -6.50
N LEU A 42 -7.66 0.79 -7.30
CA LEU A 42 -7.92 -0.64 -7.29
C LEU A 42 -7.31 -1.26 -8.54
N GLU A 43 -6.40 -2.20 -8.37
CA GLU A 43 -5.93 -3.05 -9.47
C GLU A 43 -6.90 -4.19 -9.70
N ARG A 44 -7.09 -4.53 -10.95
CA ARG A 44 -7.87 -5.69 -11.40
C ARG A 44 -6.95 -6.63 -12.14
N ILE A 45 -6.91 -7.88 -11.68
CA ILE A 45 -6.04 -8.91 -12.22
C ILE A 45 -6.94 -9.98 -12.79
N ASP A 46 -7.00 -10.03 -14.11
CA ASP A 46 -7.74 -11.06 -14.80
C ASP A 46 -6.94 -12.38 -14.80
N ARG A 47 -7.55 -13.40 -14.24
CA ARG A 47 -7.09 -14.78 -14.27
C ARG A 47 -7.93 -15.58 -15.23
N ALA A 48 -7.52 -16.80 -15.54
CA ALA A 48 -8.24 -17.68 -16.47
C ALA A 48 -9.73 -17.89 -16.09
N THR A 49 -10.03 -17.92 -14.80
CA THR A 49 -11.39 -18.23 -14.29
C THR A 49 -12.01 -17.15 -13.42
N THR A 50 -11.23 -16.19 -12.94
CA THR A 50 -11.69 -15.16 -11.99
C THR A 50 -10.97 -13.83 -12.22
N THR A 51 -11.58 -12.74 -11.79
CA THR A 51 -10.89 -11.44 -11.65
C THR A 51 -10.61 -11.19 -10.16
N GLN A 52 -9.35 -11.08 -9.81
CA GLN A 52 -8.93 -10.66 -8.48
C GLN A 52 -8.77 -9.14 -8.44
N THR A 53 -9.11 -8.55 -7.31
CA THR A 53 -8.95 -7.11 -7.09
C THR A 53 -8.03 -6.84 -5.90
N ALA A 54 -7.21 -5.79 -6.02
CA ALA A 54 -6.28 -5.41 -4.98
C ALA A 54 -6.27 -3.89 -4.77
N PRO A 55 -6.54 -3.39 -3.55
CA PRO A 55 -6.41 -1.97 -3.27
C PRO A 55 -4.93 -1.60 -3.14
N MET A 56 -4.48 -0.68 -3.99
CA MET A 56 -3.12 -0.16 -3.99
C MET A 56 -3.06 1.13 -3.18
N VAL A 57 -2.33 1.08 -2.07
CA VAL A 57 -2.11 2.20 -1.16
C VAL A 57 -0.60 2.43 -0.97
N CYS A 58 -0.20 3.58 -0.43
CA CYS A 58 1.20 3.77 -0.07
C CYS A 58 1.60 2.81 1.06
N MET A 59 2.69 2.08 0.85
CA MET A 59 3.19 1.12 1.84
C MET A 59 3.93 1.78 3.01
N HIS A 60 4.22 3.08 2.94
CA HIS A 60 4.97 3.83 3.95
C HIS A 60 6.25 3.11 4.36
N CYS A 61 7.19 3.00 3.40
CA CYS A 61 8.49 2.34 3.59
C CYS A 61 9.24 2.95 4.78
N GLU A 62 9.99 2.12 5.52
CA GLU A 62 10.88 2.58 6.60
C GLU A 62 11.97 3.47 6.01
N ASP A 63 12.57 3.03 4.88
CA ASP A 63 13.48 3.82 4.06
C ASP A 63 12.77 4.27 2.78
N PRO A 64 12.08 5.42 2.79
CA PRO A 64 11.23 5.82 1.66
C PRO A 64 12.06 6.31 0.48
N THR A 65 12.29 5.45 -0.51
CA THR A 65 13.03 5.79 -1.75
C THR A 65 12.50 7.06 -2.42
N CYS A 66 11.18 7.28 -2.39
CA CYS A 66 10.58 8.50 -2.95
C CYS A 66 11.05 9.79 -2.25
N ALA A 67 11.36 9.73 -0.95
CA ALA A 67 11.92 10.87 -0.21
C ALA A 67 13.42 11.01 -0.49
N GLN A 68 14.16 9.90 -0.56
CA GLN A 68 15.60 9.87 -0.81
C GLN A 68 15.99 10.48 -2.16
N VAL A 69 15.20 10.20 -3.21
CA VAL A 69 15.47 10.69 -4.58
C VAL A 69 14.94 12.11 -4.82
N CYS A 70 14.32 12.75 -3.81
CA CYS A 70 13.75 14.08 -3.98
C CYS A 70 14.84 15.16 -3.86
N PRO A 71 15.25 15.82 -4.97
CA PRO A 71 16.34 16.81 -4.92
C PRO A 71 15.96 18.09 -4.17
N ALA A 72 14.66 18.34 -4.04
CA ALA A 72 14.12 19.51 -3.34
C ALA A 72 13.73 19.23 -1.87
N ASP A 73 14.01 18.02 -1.37
CA ASP A 73 13.66 17.60 -0.01
C ASP A 73 12.19 17.91 0.34
N ALA A 74 11.30 17.71 -0.65
CA ALA A 74 9.89 18.06 -0.53
C ALA A 74 9.06 16.98 0.15
N ILE A 75 9.55 15.74 0.25
CA ILE A 75 8.84 14.61 0.82
C ILE A 75 9.39 14.32 2.22
N LYS A 76 8.52 14.32 3.20
CA LYS A 76 8.91 14.10 4.60
C LYS A 76 8.26 12.84 5.16
N GLN A 77 8.95 12.23 6.10
CA GLN A 77 8.44 11.16 6.92
C GLN A 77 8.21 11.70 8.34
N THR A 78 7.08 11.36 8.93
CA THR A 78 6.76 11.73 10.32
C THR A 78 7.52 10.83 11.29
N GLU A 79 7.61 11.23 12.55
CA GLU A 79 8.19 10.41 13.63
C GLU A 79 7.46 9.05 13.79
N THR A 80 6.19 9.00 13.40
CA THR A 80 5.40 7.77 13.40
C THR A 80 5.58 6.92 12.14
N GLY A 81 6.51 7.29 11.24
CA GLY A 81 6.84 6.54 10.02
C GLY A 81 5.87 6.75 8.87
N ILE A 82 4.98 7.74 8.92
CA ILE A 82 4.09 8.07 7.81
C ILE A 82 4.83 8.97 6.83
N VAL A 83 4.96 8.51 5.57
CA VAL A 83 5.55 9.30 4.50
C VAL A 83 4.45 10.17 3.89
N GLN A 84 4.65 11.48 3.88
CA GLN A 84 3.67 12.47 3.44
C GLN A 84 3.75 12.73 1.93
N SER A 85 2.72 13.35 1.36
CA SER A 85 2.77 13.95 0.01
C SER A 85 3.82 15.05 -0.03
N ALA A 86 4.26 15.44 -1.22
CA ALA A 86 5.25 16.48 -1.36
C ALA A 86 4.73 17.84 -0.84
N LEU A 87 5.60 18.60 -0.19
CA LEU A 87 5.31 19.96 0.25
C LEU A 87 5.28 20.91 -0.97
N LYS A 88 4.14 21.56 -1.21
CA LYS A 88 3.96 22.45 -2.38
C LYS A 88 5.07 23.50 -2.55
N PRO A 89 5.54 24.21 -1.53
CA PRO A 89 6.59 25.22 -1.70
C PRO A 89 7.94 24.66 -2.18
N ARG A 90 8.17 23.36 -2.02
CA ARG A 90 9.44 22.70 -2.35
C ARG A 90 9.37 21.83 -3.60
N CYS A 91 8.19 21.27 -3.91
CA CYS A 91 8.04 20.35 -5.04
C CYS A 91 8.30 21.10 -6.36
N ILE A 92 9.25 20.59 -7.15
CA ILE A 92 9.64 21.14 -8.47
C ILE A 92 9.06 20.34 -9.63
N GLY A 93 8.19 19.35 -9.38
CA GLY A 93 7.53 18.56 -10.41
C GLY A 93 8.42 17.59 -11.20
N CYS A 94 9.60 17.24 -10.73
CA CYS A 94 10.59 16.45 -11.48
C CYS A 94 10.24 14.97 -11.68
N SER A 95 9.21 14.46 -11.03
CA SER A 95 8.72 13.07 -11.10
C SER A 95 9.70 11.98 -10.64
N ASN A 96 10.87 12.28 -10.11
CA ASN A 96 11.83 11.27 -9.64
C ASN A 96 11.20 10.32 -8.61
N CYS A 97 10.38 10.85 -7.69
CA CYS A 97 9.67 10.07 -6.68
C CYS A 97 8.61 9.11 -7.25
N VAL A 98 8.03 9.45 -8.41
CA VAL A 98 7.08 8.57 -9.12
C VAL A 98 7.85 7.39 -9.73
N LEU A 99 8.97 7.67 -10.38
CA LEU A 99 9.80 6.64 -11.05
C LEU A 99 10.51 5.72 -10.05
N ALA A 100 10.91 6.26 -8.90
CA ALA A 100 11.68 5.50 -7.90
C ALA A 100 10.82 4.63 -6.98
N CYS A 101 9.50 4.79 -6.98
CA CYS A 101 8.64 4.02 -6.09
C CYS A 101 8.47 2.58 -6.60
N PRO A 102 8.93 1.55 -5.86
CA PRO A 102 8.79 0.17 -6.31
C PRO A 102 7.33 -0.32 -6.33
N PHE A 103 6.44 0.38 -5.62
CA PHE A 103 5.00 0.07 -5.57
C PHE A 103 4.15 0.92 -6.52
N GLY A 104 4.73 1.86 -7.27
CA GLY A 104 4.03 2.68 -8.26
C GLY A 104 2.93 3.62 -7.72
N VAL A 105 2.98 3.99 -6.44
CA VAL A 105 1.88 4.72 -5.79
C VAL A 105 1.90 6.24 -5.98
N PRO A 106 3.04 6.96 -5.93
CA PRO A 106 3.06 8.40 -6.07
C PRO A 106 2.56 8.84 -7.46
N LYS A 107 1.75 9.90 -7.49
CA LYS A 107 1.19 10.47 -8.72
C LYS A 107 1.52 11.95 -8.83
N MET A 108 1.90 12.40 -10.03
CA MET A 108 1.98 13.84 -10.32
C MET A 108 0.57 14.35 -10.62
N MET A 109 0.11 15.29 -9.81
CA MET A 109 -1.15 16.00 -10.01
C MET A 109 -0.83 17.31 -10.74
N THR A 110 -1.06 17.32 -12.05
CA THR A 110 -0.73 18.46 -12.91
C THR A 110 -1.50 19.72 -12.55
N GLU A 111 -2.76 19.55 -12.10
CA GLU A 111 -3.59 20.66 -11.64
C GLU A 111 -3.07 21.37 -10.38
N PHE A 112 -2.19 20.72 -9.61
CA PHE A 112 -1.59 21.28 -8.40
C PHE A 112 -0.08 21.51 -8.53
N ASP A 113 0.52 21.07 -9.65
CA ASP A 113 1.97 21.03 -9.81
C ASP A 113 2.65 20.35 -8.62
N LEU A 114 2.14 19.20 -8.21
CA LEU A 114 2.50 18.58 -6.94
C LEU A 114 2.46 17.06 -7.04
N MET A 115 3.46 16.40 -6.50
CA MET A 115 3.37 14.97 -6.26
C MET A 115 2.48 14.72 -5.03
N MET A 116 1.46 13.90 -5.24
CA MET A 116 0.59 13.43 -4.17
C MET A 116 0.59 11.90 -4.10
N LYS A 117 0.40 11.39 -2.91
CA LYS A 117 0.25 9.96 -2.63
C LYS A 117 -0.54 9.77 -1.33
N CYS A 118 -1.01 8.56 -1.07
CA CYS A 118 -1.62 8.23 0.20
C CYS A 118 -0.69 8.63 1.37
N ASP A 119 -1.19 9.44 2.28
CA ASP A 119 -0.54 9.89 3.52
C ASP A 119 -1.19 9.27 4.76
N MET A 120 -1.90 8.14 4.56
CA MET A 120 -2.67 7.43 5.58
C MET A 120 -3.78 8.28 6.21
N CYS A 121 -4.33 9.24 5.47
CA CYS A 121 -5.25 10.28 5.98
C CYS A 121 -4.69 10.91 7.26
N TYR A 122 -3.54 11.56 7.15
CA TYR A 122 -2.79 12.07 8.30
C TYR A 122 -3.59 13.03 9.19
N ASP A 123 -4.52 13.80 8.60
CA ASP A 123 -5.47 14.65 9.31
C ASP A 123 -6.39 13.87 10.26
N ARG A 124 -6.61 12.58 9.99
CA ARG A 124 -7.43 11.67 10.81
C ARG A 124 -6.57 10.84 11.75
N THR A 125 -5.53 10.19 11.22
CA THR A 125 -4.72 9.26 12.00
C THR A 125 -3.91 9.96 13.08
N SER A 126 -3.49 11.20 12.87
CA SER A 126 -2.84 12.04 13.91
C SER A 126 -3.75 12.33 15.10
N THR A 127 -5.06 12.23 14.93
CA THR A 127 -6.07 12.41 15.99
C THR A 127 -6.66 11.07 16.48
N GLY A 128 -6.03 9.94 16.16
CA GLY A 128 -6.44 8.61 16.59
C GLY A 128 -7.63 8.02 15.80
N ARG A 129 -8.09 8.68 14.73
CA ARG A 129 -9.17 8.18 13.87
C ARG A 129 -8.64 7.24 12.79
N LYS A 130 -9.46 6.30 12.34
CA LYS A 130 -9.10 5.39 11.23
C LYS A 130 -9.03 6.13 9.90
N PRO A 131 -8.12 5.74 8.97
CA PRO A 131 -8.15 6.21 7.59
C PRO A 131 -9.51 5.95 6.94
N MET A 132 -9.93 6.83 6.02
CA MET A 132 -11.25 6.74 5.37
C MET A 132 -11.46 5.40 4.66
N CYS A 133 -10.46 4.95 3.90
CA CYS A 133 -10.52 3.68 3.17
C CYS A 133 -10.73 2.46 4.09
N ALA A 134 -10.07 2.42 5.25
CA ALA A 134 -10.26 1.35 6.23
C ALA A 134 -11.59 1.48 6.98
N THR A 135 -12.13 2.71 7.11
CA THR A 135 -13.42 2.95 7.76
C THR A 135 -14.59 2.42 6.94
N VAL A 136 -14.53 2.57 5.62
CA VAL A 136 -15.65 2.22 4.71
C VAL A 136 -15.56 0.85 4.08
N CYS A 137 -14.44 0.11 4.26
CA CYS A 137 -14.25 -1.16 3.60
C CYS A 137 -15.24 -2.23 4.12
N PRO A 138 -16.26 -2.64 3.33
CA PRO A 138 -17.33 -3.52 3.84
C PRO A 138 -16.85 -4.95 4.07
N SER A 139 -15.85 -5.41 3.29
CA SER A 139 -15.28 -6.76 3.42
C SER A 139 -14.14 -6.82 4.44
N GLY A 140 -13.66 -5.66 4.94
CA GLY A 140 -12.49 -5.57 5.80
C GLY A 140 -11.18 -5.94 5.09
N ALA A 141 -11.13 -5.85 3.76
CA ALA A 141 -9.89 -6.02 2.99
C ALA A 141 -8.84 -4.98 3.39
N LEU A 142 -9.25 -3.75 3.67
CA LEU A 142 -8.43 -2.73 4.31
C LEU A 142 -8.81 -2.64 5.78
N TYR A 143 -7.84 -2.83 6.65
CA TYR A 143 -8.05 -2.79 8.10
C TYR A 143 -7.02 -1.88 8.77
N TYR A 144 -7.47 -1.12 9.74
CA TYR A 144 -6.63 -0.28 10.58
C TYR A 144 -7.06 -0.42 12.05
N GLY A 145 -6.15 -0.86 12.90
CA GLY A 145 -6.42 -1.07 14.33
C GLY A 145 -5.33 -1.87 15.03
N PRO A 146 -5.59 -2.34 16.25
CA PRO A 146 -4.63 -3.10 17.02
C PRO A 146 -4.14 -4.37 16.30
N ARG A 147 -2.86 -4.69 16.48
CA ARG A 147 -2.24 -5.89 15.87
C ARG A 147 -2.91 -7.19 16.33
N GLU A 148 -3.35 -7.25 17.57
CA GLU A 148 -4.00 -8.41 18.15
C GLU A 148 -5.34 -8.73 17.47
N GLU A 149 -6.12 -7.70 17.13
CA GLU A 149 -7.36 -7.87 16.38
C GLU A 149 -7.12 -8.45 14.99
N VAL A 150 -6.01 -8.08 14.33
CA VAL A 150 -5.64 -8.67 13.03
C VAL A 150 -5.45 -10.17 13.17
N ALA A 151 -4.70 -10.62 14.17
CA ALA A 151 -4.45 -12.04 14.41
C ALA A 151 -5.73 -12.80 14.74
N ALA A 152 -6.62 -12.20 15.53
CA ALA A 152 -7.90 -12.79 15.91
C ALA A 152 -8.87 -12.92 14.72
N LEU A 153 -8.93 -11.89 13.87
CA LEU A 153 -9.83 -11.83 12.71
C LEU A 153 -9.34 -12.64 11.51
N ARG A 154 -8.03 -12.93 11.43
CA ARG A 154 -7.38 -13.53 10.25
C ARG A 154 -6.56 -14.76 10.62
N LYS A 155 -7.23 -15.79 11.16
CA LYS A 155 -6.57 -17.02 11.66
C LYS A 155 -5.81 -17.80 10.60
N ARG A 156 -6.21 -17.73 9.32
CA ARG A 156 -5.60 -18.46 8.20
C ARG A 156 -4.50 -17.70 7.50
N SER A 157 -4.29 -16.44 7.84
CA SER A 157 -3.28 -15.59 7.22
C SER A 157 -2.41 -14.91 8.29
N ARG A 158 -1.26 -14.41 7.88
CA ARG A 158 -0.34 -13.61 8.70
C ARG A 158 0.03 -12.32 8.00
N PRO A 159 0.27 -11.23 8.72
CA PRO A 159 0.78 -10.01 8.11
C PRO A 159 2.27 -10.16 7.75
N THR A 160 2.65 -9.65 6.59
CA THR A 160 4.04 -9.46 6.18
C THR A 160 4.23 -8.01 5.72
N ASN A 161 5.36 -7.43 6.06
CA ASN A 161 5.75 -6.07 5.71
C ASN A 161 7.12 -6.01 5.05
N GLN A 162 7.63 -7.14 4.58
CA GLN A 162 8.90 -7.24 3.86
C GLN A 162 8.65 -7.67 2.42
N PHE A 163 9.18 -6.88 1.50
CA PHE A 163 9.01 -7.07 0.06
C PHE A 163 10.38 -7.11 -0.61
N ARG A 164 10.65 -8.15 -1.39
CA ARG A 164 11.91 -8.28 -2.14
C ARG A 164 11.72 -7.77 -3.56
N PHE A 165 12.63 -6.91 -3.99
CA PHE A 165 12.76 -6.42 -5.35
C PHE A 165 14.19 -6.72 -5.82
N GLY A 166 14.39 -7.85 -6.50
CA GLY A 166 15.74 -8.33 -6.83
C GLY A 166 16.57 -8.61 -5.57
N ASN A 167 17.66 -7.86 -5.41
CA ASN A 167 18.56 -8.00 -4.27
C ASN A 167 18.20 -7.07 -3.08
N GLN A 168 17.17 -6.25 -3.22
CA GLN A 168 16.75 -5.32 -2.17
C GLN A 168 15.52 -5.84 -1.44
N VAL A 169 15.52 -5.71 -0.12
CA VAL A 169 14.35 -5.93 0.73
C VAL A 169 13.86 -4.58 1.23
N VAL A 170 12.61 -4.29 0.96
CA VAL A 170 11.92 -3.07 1.43
C VAL A 170 11.02 -3.44 2.59
N THR A 171 11.30 -2.86 3.75
CA THR A 171 10.42 -2.97 4.93
C THR A 171 9.45 -1.81 4.94
N THR A 172 8.19 -2.09 5.29
CA THR A 172 7.10 -1.12 5.21
C THR A 172 6.30 -1.06 6.51
N LYS A 173 5.61 0.06 6.72
CA LYS A 173 4.66 0.21 7.83
C LYS A 173 3.32 -0.48 7.57
N VAL A 174 2.88 -0.50 6.32
CA VAL A 174 1.69 -1.24 5.89
C VAL A 174 2.07 -2.69 5.66
N SER A 175 1.25 -3.61 6.15
CA SER A 175 1.45 -5.05 5.96
C SER A 175 0.44 -5.61 4.96
N MET A 176 0.85 -6.63 4.22
CA MET A 176 -0.07 -7.45 3.42
C MET A 176 -0.33 -8.77 4.14
N MET A 177 -1.57 -9.26 4.01
CA MET A 177 -1.93 -10.57 4.55
C MET A 177 -1.53 -11.66 3.55
N VAL A 178 -0.77 -12.63 4.02
CA VAL A 178 -0.37 -13.82 3.25
C VAL A 178 -0.88 -15.09 3.93
N PRO A 179 -1.12 -16.18 3.20
CA PRO A 179 -1.48 -17.46 3.80
C PRO A 179 -0.48 -17.89 4.89
N ARG A 180 -0.92 -18.54 5.95
CA ARG A 180 -0.03 -19.01 7.02
C ARG A 180 0.90 -20.13 6.58
N ASP A 181 0.48 -20.89 5.58
CA ASP A 181 1.24 -22.00 5.01
C ASP A 181 2.41 -21.53 4.12
N ASP A 182 2.42 -20.24 3.78
CA ASP A 182 3.55 -19.61 3.12
C ASP A 182 4.64 -19.27 4.15
N PHE A 183 5.73 -20.02 4.12
CA PHE A 183 6.87 -19.85 5.03
C PHE A 183 7.86 -18.77 4.58
N ALA A 184 7.63 -18.12 3.44
CA ALA A 184 8.47 -17.04 2.95
C ALA A 184 8.53 -15.89 3.97
N THR A 185 9.74 -15.47 4.32
CA THR A 185 9.95 -14.34 5.24
C THR A 185 9.62 -13.00 4.60
N HIS A 186 9.60 -12.94 3.27
CA HIS A 186 9.32 -11.75 2.47
C HIS A 186 8.55 -12.14 1.21
N LEU A 187 7.81 -11.21 0.65
CA LEU A 187 7.19 -11.36 -0.67
C LEU A 187 8.22 -11.02 -1.74
N ASP A 188 8.55 -12.00 -2.60
CA ASP A 188 9.47 -11.79 -3.72
C ASP A 188 8.69 -11.25 -4.93
N VAL A 189 8.76 -9.95 -5.11
CA VAL A 189 8.06 -9.26 -6.19
C VAL A 189 8.68 -9.57 -7.56
N THR A 190 9.99 -9.88 -7.60
CA THR A 190 10.70 -10.17 -8.85
C THR A 190 10.54 -11.61 -9.33
N ALA A 191 10.36 -12.55 -8.43
CA ALA A 191 10.13 -13.94 -8.81
C ALA A 191 8.87 -14.08 -9.68
N ALA A 192 7.80 -13.39 -9.31
CA ALA A 192 6.55 -13.39 -10.08
C ALA A 192 6.66 -12.74 -11.47
N LEU A 193 7.66 -11.89 -11.72
CA LEU A 193 7.93 -11.34 -13.05
C LEU A 193 8.54 -12.40 -14.00
N HIS A 194 9.28 -13.34 -13.47
CA HIS A 194 9.94 -14.39 -14.26
C HIS A 194 8.99 -15.52 -14.67
N GLU A 195 7.91 -15.71 -13.92
CA GLU A 195 6.94 -16.78 -14.17
C GLU A 195 5.87 -16.42 -15.21
N ARG A 196 5.86 -15.18 -15.73
CA ARG A 196 4.89 -14.72 -16.72
C ARG A 196 5.31 -15.02 -18.16
N PRO A 197 4.42 -15.59 -19.00
CA PRO A 197 4.63 -15.63 -20.44
C PRO A 197 4.70 -14.20 -21.00
N ALA A 198 5.65 -13.98 -21.92
CA ALA A 198 5.88 -12.69 -22.54
C ALA A 198 4.60 -12.14 -23.20
N GLY A 199 4.08 -10.99 -22.75
CA GLY A 199 2.95 -10.34 -23.43
C GLY A 199 2.12 -9.32 -22.64
N GLY A 200 2.46 -8.91 -21.45
CA GLY A 200 1.64 -7.95 -20.67
C GLY A 200 2.43 -6.86 -19.96
N LEU A 201 1.91 -5.67 -19.99
CA LEU A 201 2.37 -4.47 -19.22
C LEU A 201 2.33 -4.70 -17.70
N ILE A 202 3.27 -4.48 -17.09
CA ILE A 202 4.26 -5.28 -16.41
C ILE A 202 4.43 -4.95 -14.92
N ALA A 203 4.20 -3.78 -14.40
CA ALA A 203 4.78 -3.42 -13.10
C ALA A 203 3.85 -3.55 -11.88
N LEU A 204 2.55 -3.52 -12.03
CA LEU A 204 1.60 -3.40 -10.91
C LEU A 204 0.88 -4.70 -10.54
N ASN A 205 0.83 -5.66 -11.44
CA ASN A 205 0.15 -6.94 -11.21
C ASN A 205 0.95 -7.94 -10.37
N VAL A 206 2.25 -7.70 -10.17
CA VAL A 206 3.18 -8.64 -9.53
C VAL A 206 2.82 -8.92 -8.07
N LEU A 207 2.46 -7.89 -7.32
CA LEU A 207 2.07 -8.07 -5.91
C LEU A 207 0.82 -8.93 -5.74
N ALA A 208 -0.07 -8.88 -6.71
CA ALA A 208 -1.32 -9.62 -6.66
C ALA A 208 -1.15 -11.10 -7.07
N ASP A 209 -0.25 -11.40 -8.00
CA ASP A 209 0.06 -12.79 -8.39
C ASP A 209 0.82 -13.55 -7.28
N ILE A 210 1.68 -12.85 -6.53
CA ILE A 210 2.41 -13.42 -5.39
C ILE A 210 1.46 -13.82 -4.25
N LEU A 211 0.34 -13.13 -4.11
CA LEU A 211 -0.63 -13.33 -3.02
C LEU A 211 -1.77 -14.27 -3.40
N ALA A 212 -1.78 -14.75 -4.63
CA ALA A 212 -2.74 -15.76 -5.04
C ALA A 212 -2.41 -17.11 -4.38
N PRO A 213 -3.39 -17.82 -3.83
CA PRO A 213 -3.17 -19.20 -3.43
C PRO A 213 -2.71 -20.00 -4.64
N ALA A 214 -1.69 -20.83 -4.45
CA ALA A 214 -1.27 -21.80 -5.47
C ALA A 214 -2.50 -22.62 -5.89
N GLU A 215 -2.80 -22.65 -7.19
CA GLU A 215 -3.87 -23.55 -7.69
C GLU A 215 -3.42 -24.97 -7.38
N GLU A 216 -4.23 -25.68 -6.60
CA GLU A 216 -4.06 -27.12 -6.43
C GLU A 216 -4.22 -27.77 -7.80
N THR A 217 -3.12 -28.19 -8.39
CA THR A 217 -3.12 -29.03 -9.57
C THR A 217 -3.66 -30.41 -9.16
N SER A 218 -4.90 -30.65 -9.53
CA SER A 218 -5.55 -31.98 -9.46
C SER A 218 -4.89 -32.95 -10.41
#